data_bd2067b3aa3a23a931fbb5d038850f50
#
_entry.id   bd2067b3aa3a23a931fbb5d038850f50
#
_cell.length_a   1.000
_cell.length_b   1.000
_cell.length_c   1.000
_cell.angle_alpha   90.00
_cell.angle_beta   90.00
_cell.angle_gamma   90.00
#
_symmetry.space_group_name_H-M   'P 1'
#
loop_
_entity.id
_entity.type
_entity.pdbx_description
1 polymer ?
#
loop_
_entity_poly.entity_id
_entity_poly.type
_entity_poly.pdbx_seq_one_letter_code
_entity_poly.pdbx_strand_id
1 'polypeptide(L)'
;MEQALKGSIYETQEEGEHLVSLQSIVPHLPVLKQYVPLLSQFWEKGLFGDMDHRYFRLVDRSQGVQQLLHTEMLNSFNKDYLFSTFQKVFNHPDTLSYINKMTHFDQKTLLPALLQVEDRVSMHVSLESRVPLLDTRIADLVTSIPPNLKFQGGRTKHLLKQAVKTLLPDAILNRKDKMGFPVPLKEWMQGGPVKEFVSDILLSQKSKTRGIYSKASLEGMIHNPGVGGRQLWGALCLELWHQQFIDS
;
A
#
# COMPACT_ATOMS: atom_id res chain seq x y z
N MET A 1 -12.13 -2.02 2.77
CA MET A 1 -12.55 -3.38 2.45
C MET A 1 -11.40 -4.38 2.59
N GLU A 2 -10.23 -4.13 2.01
CA GLU A 2 -9.03 -4.94 2.21
C GLU A 2 -8.68 -5.10 3.71
N GLN A 3 -8.72 -4.01 4.47
CA GLN A 3 -8.57 -4.05 5.92
C GLN A 3 -9.70 -4.79 6.64
N ALA A 4 -10.93 -4.75 6.12
CA ALA A 4 -12.06 -5.50 6.67
C ALA A 4 -11.88 -7.00 6.51
N LEU A 5 -11.41 -7.43 5.34
CA LEU A 5 -11.08 -8.83 5.07
C LEU A 5 -9.89 -9.31 5.90
N LYS A 6 -8.85 -8.49 5.98
CA LYS A 6 -7.70 -8.76 6.84
C LYS A 6 -8.14 -8.92 8.29
N GLY A 7 -8.95 -7.99 8.79
CA GLY A 7 -9.47 -8.00 10.16
C GLY A 7 -10.31 -9.24 10.48
N SER A 8 -11.31 -9.59 9.66
CA SER A 8 -12.17 -10.75 9.96
C SER A 8 -11.43 -12.08 9.93
N ILE A 9 -10.37 -12.20 9.13
CA ILE A 9 -9.53 -13.40 9.10
C ILE A 9 -8.65 -13.50 10.36
N TYR A 10 -8.18 -12.36 10.88
CA TYR A 10 -7.26 -12.32 12.01
C TYR A 10 -7.96 -12.30 13.37
N GLU A 11 -9.16 -11.72 13.45
CA GLU A 11 -9.98 -11.71 14.65
C GLU A 11 -10.29 -13.13 15.14
N THR A 12 -10.60 -14.05 14.20
CA THR A 12 -10.84 -15.46 14.51
C THR A 12 -9.60 -16.24 14.97
N GLN A 13 -8.41 -15.80 14.60
CA GLN A 13 -7.17 -16.43 15.09
C GLN A 13 -6.79 -16.00 16.50
N GLU A 14 -7.09 -14.76 16.88
CA GLU A 14 -6.78 -14.23 18.22
C GLU A 14 -7.67 -14.83 19.31
N GLU A 15 -8.90 -15.20 18.94
CA GLU A 15 -9.86 -15.83 19.86
C GLU A 15 -9.68 -17.36 19.98
N GLY A 16 -8.69 -17.93 19.30
CA GLY A 16 -8.46 -19.38 19.29
C GLY A 16 -9.51 -20.19 18.52
N GLU A 17 -10.45 -19.53 17.89
CA GLU A 17 -11.45 -20.16 17.04
C GLU A 17 -10.89 -20.34 15.63
N HIS A 18 -10.59 -21.58 15.26
CA HIS A 18 -10.07 -21.96 13.93
C HIS A 18 -11.11 -21.88 12.80
N LEU A 19 -12.30 -21.44 13.07
CA LEU A 19 -13.37 -21.28 12.10
C LEU A 19 -13.54 -19.78 11.80
N VAL A 20 -13.02 -19.35 10.67
CA VAL A 20 -13.58 -18.19 9.98
C VAL A 20 -15.07 -18.48 9.87
N SER A 21 -15.88 -17.85 10.68
CA SER A 21 -17.31 -18.05 10.63
C SER A 21 -17.76 -17.68 9.23
N LEU A 22 -18.17 -18.65 8.43
CA LEU A 22 -18.75 -18.44 7.10
C LEU A 22 -19.83 -17.36 7.16
N GLN A 23 -20.48 -17.20 8.31
CA GLN A 23 -21.46 -16.13 8.58
C GLN A 23 -20.89 -14.73 8.49
N SER A 24 -19.61 -14.52 8.81
CA SER A 24 -18.98 -13.18 8.65
C SER A 24 -18.57 -12.89 7.21
N ILE A 25 -18.38 -13.90 6.39
CA ILE A 25 -17.93 -13.79 4.99
C ILE A 25 -19.14 -13.73 4.03
N VAL A 26 -20.21 -14.46 4.30
CA VAL A 26 -21.39 -14.55 3.43
C VAL A 26 -21.99 -13.21 3.03
N PRO A 27 -22.19 -12.22 3.93
CA PRO A 27 -22.71 -10.92 3.54
C PRO A 27 -21.81 -10.11 2.61
N HIS A 28 -20.52 -10.51 2.51
CA HIS A 28 -19.49 -9.80 1.74
C HIS A 28 -19.08 -10.54 0.46
N LEU A 29 -19.66 -11.71 0.18
CA LEU A 29 -19.36 -12.52 -1.01
C LEU A 29 -19.41 -11.74 -2.34
N PRO A 30 -20.39 -10.86 -2.62
CA PRO A 30 -20.41 -10.09 -3.86
C PRO A 30 -19.20 -9.17 -4.02
N VAL A 31 -18.68 -8.69 -2.91
CA VAL A 31 -17.51 -7.81 -2.86
C VAL A 31 -16.23 -8.63 -2.91
N LEU A 32 -16.23 -9.86 -2.40
CA LEU A 32 -15.11 -10.79 -2.45
C LEU A 32 -14.67 -11.10 -3.87
N LYS A 33 -15.59 -11.11 -4.86
CA LYS A 33 -15.23 -11.33 -6.27
C LYS A 33 -14.16 -10.37 -6.78
N GLN A 34 -14.17 -9.13 -6.33
CA GLN A 34 -13.15 -8.13 -6.70
C GLN A 34 -11.79 -8.39 -6.03
N TYR A 35 -11.78 -9.14 -4.93
CA TYR A 35 -10.60 -9.43 -4.11
C TYR A 35 -10.08 -10.86 -4.26
N VAL A 36 -10.72 -11.68 -5.09
CA VAL A 36 -10.26 -13.05 -5.35
C VAL A 36 -8.78 -13.12 -5.71
N PRO A 37 -8.22 -12.25 -6.58
CA PRO A 37 -6.79 -12.28 -6.87
C PRO A 37 -5.92 -12.00 -5.63
N LEU A 38 -6.33 -11.05 -4.79
CA LEU A 38 -5.61 -10.71 -3.55
C LEU A 38 -5.71 -11.83 -2.52
N LEU A 39 -6.88 -12.44 -2.39
CA LEU A 39 -7.10 -13.59 -1.51
C LEU A 39 -6.31 -14.81 -1.99
N SER A 40 -6.31 -15.07 -3.31
CA SER A 40 -5.50 -16.11 -3.92
C SER A 40 -4.01 -15.92 -3.59
N GLN A 41 -3.49 -14.73 -3.80
CA GLN A 41 -2.12 -14.38 -3.45
C GLN A 41 -1.82 -14.54 -1.95
N PHE A 42 -2.78 -14.20 -1.10
CA PHE A 42 -2.65 -14.34 0.36
C PHE A 42 -2.58 -15.82 0.79
N TRP A 43 -3.34 -16.70 0.13
CA TRP A 43 -3.43 -18.13 0.46
C TRP A 43 -2.59 -19.06 -0.41
N GLU A 44 -1.86 -18.54 -1.38
CA GLU A 44 -1.09 -19.30 -2.37
C GLU A 44 -0.11 -20.32 -1.75
N LYS A 45 0.43 -20.04 -0.58
CA LYS A 45 1.33 -20.95 0.14
C LYS A 45 0.69 -21.67 1.34
N GLY A 46 -0.62 -21.84 1.32
CA GLY A 46 -1.36 -22.61 2.32
C GLY A 46 -1.93 -21.77 3.46
N LEU A 47 -3.00 -22.30 4.06
CA LEU A 47 -3.77 -21.66 5.14
C LEU A 47 -2.96 -21.54 6.45
N PHE A 48 -1.95 -22.38 6.64
CA PHE A 48 -1.22 -22.52 7.90
C PHE A 48 0.22 -21.98 7.87
N GLY A 49 0.58 -21.22 6.82
CA GLY A 49 1.91 -20.58 6.78
C GLY A 49 2.00 -19.36 7.73
N ASP A 50 3.22 -18.98 8.09
CA ASP A 50 3.48 -17.85 8.97
C ASP A 50 2.84 -16.55 8.48
N MET A 51 2.23 -15.81 9.39
CA MET A 51 1.45 -14.62 9.08
C MET A 51 2.31 -13.45 8.60
N ASP A 52 3.54 -13.35 9.06
CA ASP A 52 4.50 -12.34 8.60
C ASP A 52 4.85 -12.54 7.11
N HIS A 53 5.11 -13.77 6.68
CA HIS A 53 5.30 -14.10 5.26
C HIS A 53 4.07 -13.77 4.40
N ARG A 54 2.86 -14.01 4.93
CA ARG A 54 1.63 -13.69 4.23
C ARG A 54 1.43 -12.19 4.07
N TYR A 55 1.63 -11.44 5.16
CA TYR A 55 1.47 -10.00 5.12
C TYR A 55 2.56 -9.35 4.28
N PHE A 56 3.81 -9.83 4.39
CA PHE A 56 4.90 -9.37 3.53
C PHE A 56 4.55 -9.48 2.04
N ARG A 57 3.99 -10.61 1.59
CA ARG A 57 3.55 -10.76 0.19
C ARG A 57 2.47 -9.76 -0.25
N LEU A 58 1.62 -9.31 0.67
CA LEU A 58 0.61 -8.29 0.36
C LEU A 58 1.20 -6.90 0.20
N VAL A 59 2.26 -6.61 0.95
CA VAL A 59 2.91 -5.28 0.91
C VAL A 59 4.10 -5.22 -0.05
N ASP A 60 4.69 -6.35 -0.38
CA ASP A 60 5.79 -6.45 -1.35
C ASP A 60 5.30 -6.08 -2.76
N ARG A 61 5.88 -5.02 -3.30
CA ARG A 61 5.63 -4.52 -4.66
C ARG A 61 6.82 -4.75 -5.59
N SER A 62 7.82 -5.49 -5.14
CA SER A 62 9.08 -5.69 -5.88
C SER A 62 8.90 -6.48 -7.18
N GLN A 63 7.91 -7.38 -7.26
CA GLN A 63 7.70 -8.23 -8.45
C GLN A 63 7.52 -7.43 -9.74
N GLY A 64 6.75 -6.34 -9.70
CA GLY A 64 6.55 -5.48 -10.86
C GLY A 64 7.78 -4.63 -11.20
N VAL A 65 8.59 -4.29 -10.20
CA VAL A 65 9.80 -3.48 -10.37
C VAL A 65 10.96 -4.32 -10.93
N GLN A 66 11.05 -5.60 -10.56
CA GLN A 66 12.10 -6.50 -11.04
C GLN A 66 12.15 -6.60 -12.58
N GLN A 67 11.00 -6.48 -13.24
CA GLN A 67 10.92 -6.49 -14.70
C GLN A 67 11.55 -5.26 -15.36
N LEU A 68 11.68 -4.15 -14.62
CA LEU A 68 12.30 -2.91 -15.09
C LEU A 68 13.81 -2.87 -14.89
N LEU A 69 14.31 -3.58 -13.88
CA LEU A 69 15.68 -3.43 -13.44
C LEU A 69 16.67 -4.13 -14.38
N HIS A 70 17.86 -3.55 -14.48
CA HIS A 70 19.00 -4.19 -15.15
C HIS A 70 19.44 -5.43 -14.38
N THR A 71 20.01 -6.41 -15.07
CA THR A 71 20.42 -7.71 -14.48
C THR A 71 21.38 -7.54 -13.29
N GLU A 72 22.31 -6.60 -13.36
CA GLU A 72 23.25 -6.33 -12.27
C GLU A 72 22.56 -5.84 -11.01
N MET A 73 21.56 -4.95 -11.16
CA MET A 73 20.73 -4.48 -10.05
C MET A 73 19.92 -5.61 -9.46
N LEU A 74 19.36 -6.49 -10.28
CA LEU A 74 18.63 -7.67 -9.82
C LEU A 74 19.51 -8.62 -9.01
N ASN A 75 20.76 -8.83 -9.42
CA ASN A 75 21.71 -9.69 -8.73
C ASN A 75 22.18 -9.10 -7.39
N SER A 76 22.13 -7.78 -7.22
CA SER A 76 22.43 -7.11 -5.95
C SER A 76 21.25 -7.12 -4.97
N PHE A 77 20.05 -7.49 -5.42
CA PHE A 77 18.84 -7.44 -4.61
C PHE A 77 18.77 -8.63 -3.64
N ASN A 78 18.83 -8.33 -2.36
CA ASN A 78 18.75 -9.32 -1.28
C ASN A 78 17.34 -9.37 -0.69
N LYS A 79 16.56 -10.39 -1.08
CA LYS A 79 15.18 -10.59 -0.59
C LYS A 79 15.13 -10.95 0.90
N ASP A 80 16.11 -11.69 1.39
CA ASP A 80 16.15 -12.09 2.80
C ASP A 80 16.40 -10.88 3.71
N TYR A 81 17.27 -9.97 3.25
CA TYR A 81 17.50 -8.71 3.95
C TYR A 81 16.22 -7.85 3.97
N LEU A 82 15.51 -7.75 2.86
CA LEU A 82 14.26 -7.01 2.79
C LEU A 82 13.21 -7.62 3.72
N PHE A 83 13.06 -8.95 3.70
CA PHE A 83 12.13 -9.65 4.59
C PHE A 83 12.51 -9.50 6.06
N SER A 84 13.78 -9.62 6.41
CA SER A 84 14.25 -9.41 7.79
C SER A 84 14.01 -7.98 8.28
N THR A 85 14.15 -7.00 7.40
CA THR A 85 13.85 -5.58 7.71
C THR A 85 12.36 -5.38 7.95
N PHE A 86 11.51 -6.01 7.13
CA PHE A 86 10.07 -6.03 7.35
C PHE A 86 9.72 -6.68 8.70
N GLN A 87 10.30 -7.85 9.01
CA GLN A 87 10.03 -8.58 10.26
C GLN A 87 10.37 -7.76 11.51
N LYS A 88 11.46 -6.99 11.50
CA LYS A 88 11.84 -6.12 12.63
C LYS A 88 10.76 -5.10 12.98
N VAL A 89 10.05 -4.58 12.00
CA VAL A 89 8.96 -3.64 12.22
C VAL A 89 7.66 -4.38 12.54
N PHE A 90 7.34 -5.40 11.75
CA PHE A 90 6.07 -6.12 11.85
C PHE A 90 5.94 -6.91 13.16
N ASN A 91 7.00 -7.60 13.59
CA ASN A 91 7.04 -8.41 14.82
C ASN A 91 7.54 -7.62 16.03
N HIS A 92 7.11 -6.35 16.16
CA HIS A 92 7.47 -5.56 17.34
C HIS A 92 6.97 -6.25 18.62
N PRO A 93 7.79 -6.36 19.68
CA PRO A 93 7.47 -7.13 20.88
C PRO A 93 6.20 -6.68 21.61
N ASP A 94 5.87 -5.38 21.53
CA ASP A 94 4.68 -4.82 22.16
C ASP A 94 3.39 -5.03 21.33
N THR A 95 3.49 -5.64 20.14
CA THR A 95 2.34 -5.92 19.28
C THR A 95 1.99 -7.40 19.33
N LEU A 96 0.97 -7.76 20.11
CA LEU A 96 0.58 -9.16 20.29
C LEU A 96 -0.33 -9.66 19.15
N SER A 97 -1.33 -8.90 18.79
CA SER A 97 -2.30 -9.29 17.78
C SER A 97 -1.83 -9.00 16.35
N TYR A 98 -2.27 -9.80 15.38
CA TYR A 98 -1.94 -9.56 13.97
C TYR A 98 -2.49 -8.25 13.43
N ILE A 99 -3.69 -7.84 13.88
CA ILE A 99 -4.26 -6.53 13.52
C ILE A 99 -3.36 -5.41 14.03
N ASN A 100 -2.89 -5.52 15.27
CA ASN A 100 -1.98 -4.53 15.83
C ASN A 100 -0.62 -4.55 15.12
N LYS A 101 -0.07 -5.71 14.76
CA LYS A 101 1.16 -5.82 13.95
C LYS A 101 1.00 -5.14 12.59
N MET A 102 -0.11 -5.38 11.88
CA MET A 102 -0.39 -4.74 10.59
C MET A 102 -0.55 -3.23 10.72
N THR A 103 -1.33 -2.77 11.69
CA THR A 103 -1.53 -1.32 11.92
C THR A 103 -0.25 -0.64 12.38
N HIS A 104 0.54 -1.28 13.23
CA HIS A 104 1.86 -0.79 13.63
C HIS A 104 2.79 -0.65 12.42
N PHE A 105 2.85 -1.68 11.58
CA PHE A 105 3.65 -1.65 10.37
C PHE A 105 3.23 -0.48 9.45
N ASP A 106 1.92 -0.32 9.19
CA ASP A 106 1.41 0.78 8.37
C ASP A 106 1.72 2.15 8.98
N GLN A 107 1.63 2.29 10.30
CA GLN A 107 1.98 3.52 11.01
C GLN A 107 3.48 3.86 10.93
N LYS A 108 4.35 2.86 10.91
CA LYS A 108 5.81 3.07 10.87
C LYS A 108 6.37 3.20 9.45
N THR A 109 5.66 2.72 8.43
CA THR A 109 6.17 2.67 7.06
C THR A 109 5.31 3.47 6.09
N LEU A 110 4.04 3.12 5.93
CA LEU A 110 3.14 3.73 4.95
C LEU A 110 2.73 5.15 5.35
N LEU A 111 2.32 5.34 6.59
CA LEU A 111 1.80 6.63 7.06
C LEU A 111 2.84 7.76 6.96
N PRO A 112 4.10 7.59 7.42
CA PRO A 112 5.12 8.62 7.26
C PRO A 112 5.36 9.01 5.80
N ALA A 113 5.37 8.03 4.88
CA ALA A 113 5.54 8.29 3.47
C ALA A 113 4.40 9.13 2.88
N LEU A 114 3.15 8.81 3.26
CA LEU A 114 1.96 9.57 2.81
C LEU A 114 1.99 11.02 3.34
N LEU A 115 2.33 11.20 4.62
CA LEU A 115 2.43 12.53 5.24
C LEU A 115 3.54 13.36 4.61
N GLN A 116 4.69 12.75 4.32
CA GLN A 116 5.80 13.45 3.67
C GLN A 116 5.44 13.93 2.27
N VAL A 117 4.75 13.11 1.47
CA VAL A 117 4.31 13.51 0.13
C VAL A 117 3.31 14.66 0.21
N GLU A 118 2.33 14.57 1.11
CA GLU A 118 1.33 15.63 1.32
C GLU A 118 2.01 16.95 1.74
N ASP A 119 2.88 16.89 2.73
CA ASP A 119 3.61 18.03 3.23
C ASP A 119 4.47 18.70 2.14
N ARG A 120 5.26 17.92 1.40
CA ARG A 120 6.14 18.45 0.35
C ARG A 120 5.38 19.12 -0.79
N VAL A 121 4.29 18.49 -1.23
CA VAL A 121 3.48 19.03 -2.34
C VAL A 121 2.72 20.28 -1.91
N SER A 122 2.10 20.27 -0.73
CA SER A 122 1.33 21.42 -0.24
C SER A 122 2.25 22.60 0.14
N MET A 123 3.39 22.34 0.80
CA MET A 123 4.34 23.37 1.17
C MET A 123 5.06 24.01 -0.03
N HIS A 124 5.17 23.27 -1.15
CA HIS A 124 5.71 23.87 -2.39
C HIS A 124 4.89 25.07 -2.87
N VAL A 125 3.61 25.09 -2.56
CA VAL A 125 2.69 26.21 -2.87
C VAL A 125 2.29 27.00 -1.62
N SER A 126 3.07 26.90 -0.54
CA SER A 126 2.85 27.59 0.74
C SER A 126 1.49 27.28 1.40
N LEU A 127 0.96 26.09 1.17
CA LEU A 127 -0.27 25.60 1.80
C LEU A 127 0.08 24.66 2.96
N GLU A 128 -0.28 25.02 4.16
CA GLU A 128 -0.09 24.18 5.34
C GLU A 128 -1.26 23.18 5.50
N SER A 129 -0.98 21.90 5.35
CA SER A 129 -1.95 20.83 5.54
C SER A 129 -2.04 20.41 7.00
N ARG A 130 -3.27 20.17 7.50
CA ARG A 130 -3.53 19.72 8.87
C ARG A 130 -4.27 18.39 8.86
N VAL A 131 -3.86 17.47 9.74
CA VAL A 131 -4.38 16.11 9.84
C VAL A 131 -4.99 15.84 11.22
N PRO A 132 -6.19 16.36 11.54
CA PRO A 132 -6.74 16.33 12.90
C PRO A 132 -6.93 14.92 13.46
N LEU A 133 -7.13 13.90 12.62
CA LEU A 133 -7.25 12.50 13.06
C LEU A 133 -5.92 11.86 13.49
N LEU A 134 -4.79 12.56 13.30
CA LEU A 134 -3.46 12.16 13.77
C LEU A 134 -3.01 12.95 15.00
N ASP A 135 -3.92 13.64 15.69
CA ASP A 135 -3.65 14.21 17.00
C ASP A 135 -3.11 13.11 17.94
N THR A 136 -2.03 13.40 18.67
CA THR A 136 -1.35 12.43 19.53
C THR A 136 -2.29 11.80 20.55
N ARG A 137 -3.24 12.57 21.08
CA ARG A 137 -4.25 12.06 22.03
C ARG A 137 -5.17 11.02 21.39
N ILE A 138 -5.53 11.23 20.12
CA ILE A 138 -6.32 10.23 19.34
C ILE A 138 -5.47 9.01 19.06
N ALA A 139 -4.21 9.20 18.65
CA ALA A 139 -3.29 8.12 18.34
C ALA A 139 -3.05 7.23 19.58
N ASP A 140 -2.77 7.83 20.74
CA ASP A 140 -2.58 7.12 22.01
C ASP A 140 -3.83 6.34 22.42
N LEU A 141 -5.00 6.99 22.33
CA LEU A 141 -6.27 6.32 22.62
C LEU A 141 -6.50 5.12 21.67
N VAL A 142 -6.35 5.32 20.36
CA VAL A 142 -6.61 4.28 19.38
C VAL A 142 -5.62 3.11 19.50
N THR A 143 -4.38 3.36 19.85
CA THR A 143 -3.39 2.29 20.06
C THR A 143 -3.71 1.44 21.27
N SER A 144 -4.28 2.03 22.34
CA SER A 144 -4.68 1.31 23.55
C SER A 144 -5.97 0.47 23.41
N ILE A 145 -6.77 0.74 22.38
CA ILE A 145 -8.06 0.04 22.20
C ILE A 145 -7.82 -1.38 21.67
N PRO A 146 -8.50 -2.40 22.24
CA PRO A 146 -8.43 -3.78 21.74
C PRO A 146 -8.87 -3.91 20.27
N PRO A 147 -8.26 -4.84 19.50
CA PRO A 147 -8.52 -5.00 18.06
C PRO A 147 -9.98 -5.25 17.71
N ASN A 148 -10.69 -6.06 18.51
CA ASN A 148 -12.10 -6.41 18.31
C ASN A 148 -13.05 -5.19 18.37
N LEU A 149 -12.67 -4.12 19.07
CA LEU A 149 -13.44 -2.87 19.10
C LEU A 149 -13.11 -1.96 17.91
N LYS A 150 -11.88 -2.02 17.40
CA LYS A 150 -11.46 -1.25 16.21
C LYS A 150 -12.14 -1.77 14.95
N PHE A 151 -12.32 -3.09 14.90
CA PHE A 151 -12.83 -3.81 13.76
C PHE A 151 -13.89 -4.83 14.22
N GLN A 152 -15.13 -4.67 13.78
CA GLN A 152 -16.22 -5.55 14.18
C GLN A 152 -17.11 -5.92 12.99
N GLY A 153 -17.41 -7.19 12.83
CA GLY A 153 -18.35 -7.70 11.84
C GLY A 153 -18.00 -7.31 10.39
N GLY A 154 -16.73 -7.35 10.02
CA GLY A 154 -16.28 -6.94 8.68
C GLY A 154 -16.34 -5.43 8.39
N ARG A 155 -16.64 -4.60 9.39
CA ARG A 155 -16.80 -3.15 9.23
C ARG A 155 -15.53 -2.40 9.58
N THR A 156 -14.87 -1.82 8.59
CA THR A 156 -13.76 -0.90 8.81
C THR A 156 -14.22 0.38 9.50
N LYS A 157 -13.33 0.97 10.31
CA LYS A 157 -13.59 2.22 11.04
C LYS A 157 -14.83 2.12 11.95
N HIS A 158 -15.11 0.93 12.50
CA HIS A 158 -16.32 0.71 13.31
C HIS A 158 -16.41 1.70 14.46
N LEU A 159 -15.37 1.78 15.28
CA LEU A 159 -15.33 2.67 16.45
C LEU A 159 -15.51 4.14 16.06
N LEU A 160 -14.78 4.61 15.03
CA LEU A 160 -14.92 5.98 14.54
C LEU A 160 -16.37 6.28 14.11
N LYS A 161 -16.96 5.37 13.34
CA LYS A 161 -18.36 5.54 12.88
C LYS A 161 -19.34 5.59 14.05
N GLN A 162 -19.12 4.80 15.09
CA GLN A 162 -19.95 4.87 16.31
C GLN A 162 -19.76 6.21 17.06
N ALA A 163 -18.52 6.67 17.18
CA ALA A 163 -18.22 7.92 17.86
C ALA A 163 -18.83 9.15 17.17
N VAL A 164 -18.89 9.16 15.83
CA VAL A 164 -19.37 10.31 15.05
C VAL A 164 -20.78 10.17 14.48
N LYS A 165 -21.53 9.12 14.89
CA LYS A 165 -22.85 8.82 14.32
C LYS A 165 -23.87 9.95 14.47
N THR A 166 -23.75 10.76 15.49
CA THR A 166 -24.63 11.92 15.72
C THR A 166 -24.15 13.20 15.05
N LEU A 167 -22.93 13.18 14.51
CA LEU A 167 -22.28 14.34 13.88
C LEU A 167 -22.36 14.32 12.37
N LEU A 168 -22.58 13.14 11.77
CA LEU A 168 -22.57 12.97 10.32
C LEU A 168 -23.91 12.46 9.81
N PRO A 169 -24.33 12.91 8.61
CA PRO A 169 -25.51 12.38 7.93
C PRO A 169 -25.36 10.88 7.63
N ASP A 170 -26.49 10.15 7.67
CA ASP A 170 -26.52 8.71 7.39
C ASP A 170 -25.95 8.33 6.03
N ALA A 171 -26.13 9.16 5.01
CA ALA A 171 -25.55 8.94 3.70
C ALA A 171 -24.01 8.87 3.72
N ILE A 172 -23.37 9.62 4.59
CA ILE A 172 -21.91 9.59 4.79
C ILE A 172 -21.49 8.41 5.65
N LEU A 173 -22.18 8.16 6.77
CA LEU A 173 -21.89 7.06 7.69
C LEU A 173 -21.99 5.69 7.01
N ASN A 174 -23.00 5.52 6.18
CA ASN A 174 -23.33 4.25 5.52
C ASN A 174 -22.71 4.11 4.12
N ARG A 175 -21.90 5.07 3.70
CA ARG A 175 -21.22 5.04 2.40
C ARG A 175 -20.37 3.77 2.25
N LYS A 176 -20.62 3.01 1.19
CA LYS A 176 -19.91 1.73 0.90
C LYS A 176 -18.86 1.89 -0.20
N ASP A 177 -19.02 2.86 -1.08
CA ASP A 177 -18.07 3.17 -2.15
C ASP A 177 -16.84 3.85 -1.55
N LYS A 178 -15.78 3.09 -1.38
CA LYS A 178 -14.46 3.62 -1.00
C LYS A 178 -13.71 3.96 -2.29
N MET A 179 -13.62 5.24 -2.61
CA MET A 179 -12.68 5.72 -3.62
C MET A 179 -11.50 6.40 -2.92
N GLY A 180 -10.27 6.02 -3.35
CA GLY A 180 -9.08 6.81 -3.07
C GLY A 180 -9.03 8.04 -3.99
N PHE A 181 -7.85 8.59 -4.18
CA PHE A 181 -7.60 9.63 -5.18
C PHE A 181 -7.03 8.95 -6.45
N PRO A 182 -7.89 8.53 -7.38
CA PRO A 182 -7.42 7.89 -8.61
C PRO A 182 -6.71 8.92 -9.47
N VAL A 183 -5.46 8.61 -9.80
CA VAL A 183 -4.69 9.38 -10.78
C VAL A 183 -4.77 8.63 -12.10
N PRO A 184 -5.20 9.26 -13.21
CA PRO A 184 -5.35 8.61 -14.51
C PRO A 184 -3.99 8.43 -15.22
N LEU A 185 -3.02 7.82 -14.51
CA LEU A 185 -1.66 7.61 -15.04
C LEU A 185 -1.64 6.80 -16.33
N LYS A 186 -2.52 5.81 -16.42
CA LYS A 186 -2.61 4.97 -17.61
C LYS A 186 -3.02 5.80 -18.82
N GLU A 187 -4.03 6.64 -18.67
CA GLU A 187 -4.55 7.51 -19.72
C GLU A 187 -3.50 8.54 -20.15
N TRP A 188 -2.84 9.15 -19.17
CA TRP A 188 -1.78 10.13 -19.43
C TRP A 188 -0.56 9.53 -20.15
N MET A 189 -0.26 8.26 -19.90
CA MET A 189 0.86 7.55 -20.52
C MET A 189 0.54 6.99 -21.90
N GLN A 190 -0.72 7.03 -22.35
CA GLN A 190 -1.10 6.50 -23.69
C GLN A 190 -0.64 7.38 -24.86
N GLY A 191 -0.49 8.69 -24.63
CA GLY A 191 -0.06 9.64 -25.66
C GLY A 191 0.02 11.08 -25.14
N GLY A 192 0.40 11.98 -26.04
CA GLY A 192 0.49 13.41 -25.75
C GLY A 192 1.69 13.83 -24.90
N PRO A 193 1.68 15.08 -24.39
CA PRO A 193 2.85 15.70 -23.77
C PRO A 193 3.41 14.92 -22.56
N VAL A 194 2.56 14.22 -21.80
CA VAL A 194 3.03 13.44 -20.65
C VAL A 194 3.83 12.24 -21.07
N LYS A 195 3.40 11.52 -22.11
CA LYS A 195 4.16 10.40 -22.66
C LYS A 195 5.50 10.85 -23.25
N GLU A 196 5.51 11.96 -23.97
CA GLU A 196 6.73 12.55 -24.52
C GLU A 196 7.70 12.91 -23.39
N PHE A 197 7.24 13.64 -22.38
CA PHE A 197 8.04 13.99 -21.21
C PHE A 197 8.64 12.76 -20.51
N VAL A 198 7.84 11.73 -20.26
CA VAL A 198 8.30 10.48 -19.63
C VAL A 198 9.34 9.78 -20.50
N SER A 199 9.13 9.74 -21.80
CA SER A 199 10.06 9.14 -22.76
C SER A 199 11.38 9.90 -22.79
N ASP A 200 11.35 11.21 -22.85
CA ASP A 200 12.55 12.07 -22.89
C ASP A 200 13.40 11.90 -21.64
N ILE A 201 12.79 11.80 -20.47
CA ILE A 201 13.50 11.60 -19.21
C ILE A 201 14.04 10.17 -19.09
N LEU A 202 13.20 9.15 -19.22
CA LEU A 202 13.58 7.77 -18.96
C LEU A 202 14.44 7.15 -20.05
N LEU A 203 14.32 7.59 -21.31
CA LEU A 203 15.15 7.11 -22.41
C LEU A 203 16.33 8.04 -22.72
N SER A 204 16.58 9.05 -21.88
CA SER A 204 17.74 9.93 -22.00
C SER A 204 19.05 9.14 -21.91
N GLN A 205 20.14 9.73 -22.43
CA GLN A 205 21.46 9.14 -22.30
C GLN A 205 21.89 9.02 -20.82
N LYS A 206 21.55 10.01 -19.98
CA LYS A 206 21.81 9.98 -18.54
C LYS A 206 21.16 8.77 -17.87
N SER A 207 19.86 8.58 -18.09
CA SER A 207 19.11 7.43 -17.52
C SER A 207 19.71 6.10 -17.97
N LYS A 208 20.07 5.97 -19.25
CA LYS A 208 20.69 4.74 -19.81
C LYS A 208 22.05 4.42 -19.18
N THR A 209 22.86 5.43 -18.93
CA THR A 209 24.22 5.23 -18.37
C THR A 209 24.24 4.93 -16.88
N ARG A 210 23.11 5.14 -16.17
CA ARG A 210 23.02 4.78 -14.73
C ARG A 210 23.05 3.28 -14.48
N GLY A 211 22.68 2.45 -15.45
CA GLY A 211 22.66 1.00 -15.30
C GLY A 211 21.56 0.48 -14.33
N ILE A 212 20.60 1.32 -13.96
CA ILE A 212 19.51 0.92 -13.04
C ILE A 212 18.45 0.12 -13.79
N TYR A 213 18.06 0.59 -14.97
CA TYR A 213 16.93 0.04 -15.72
C TYR A 213 17.37 -0.69 -16.98
N SER A 214 16.64 -1.73 -17.34
CA SER A 214 16.72 -2.35 -18.66
C SER A 214 16.07 -1.42 -19.70
N LYS A 215 16.85 -1.00 -20.71
CA LYS A 215 16.34 -0.17 -21.81
C LYS A 215 15.13 -0.80 -22.49
N ALA A 216 15.24 -2.08 -22.84
CA ALA A 216 14.16 -2.80 -23.53
C ALA A 216 12.87 -2.86 -22.70
N SER A 217 12.98 -3.04 -21.39
CA SER A 217 11.83 -3.06 -20.49
C SER A 217 11.18 -1.69 -20.35
N LEU A 218 11.97 -0.62 -20.25
CA LEU A 218 11.44 0.75 -20.23
C LEU A 218 10.70 1.08 -21.53
N GLU A 219 11.31 0.81 -22.68
CA GLU A 219 10.70 1.03 -24.00
C GLU A 219 9.38 0.24 -24.13
N GLY A 220 9.40 -1.04 -23.76
CA GLY A 220 8.22 -1.88 -23.78
C GLY A 220 7.07 -1.36 -22.92
N MET A 221 7.35 -0.87 -21.70
CA MET A 221 6.34 -0.30 -20.82
C MET A 221 5.83 1.07 -21.28
N ILE A 222 6.69 1.92 -21.85
CA ILE A 222 6.29 3.22 -22.42
C ILE A 222 5.38 3.02 -23.64
N HIS A 223 5.64 2.00 -24.46
CA HIS A 223 4.81 1.68 -25.61
C HIS A 223 3.49 0.98 -25.22
N ASN A 224 3.49 0.25 -24.10
CA ASN A 224 2.30 -0.45 -23.62
C ASN A 224 1.99 -0.11 -22.14
N PRO A 225 1.54 1.11 -21.85
CA PRO A 225 1.34 1.60 -20.47
C PRO A 225 0.22 0.89 -19.71
N GLY A 226 -0.55 0.02 -20.36
CA GLY A 226 -1.59 -0.80 -19.72
C GLY A 226 -1.11 -1.73 -18.63
N VAL A 227 0.17 -2.10 -18.65
CA VAL A 227 0.79 -3.11 -17.78
C VAL A 227 1.72 -2.51 -16.71
N GLY A 228 2.22 -1.28 -16.89
CA GLY A 228 3.32 -0.77 -16.07
C GLY A 228 3.21 0.68 -15.56
N GLY A 229 2.04 1.30 -15.55
CA GLY A 229 1.93 2.74 -15.23
C GLY A 229 2.51 3.17 -13.88
N ARG A 230 2.33 2.36 -12.83
CA ARG A 230 2.89 2.65 -11.50
C ARG A 230 4.41 2.44 -11.45
N GLN A 231 4.92 1.45 -12.14
CA GLN A 231 6.35 1.17 -12.26
C GLN A 231 7.06 2.28 -13.03
N LEU A 232 6.48 2.74 -14.16
CA LEU A 232 6.97 3.88 -14.91
C LEU A 232 6.98 5.16 -14.07
N TRP A 233 5.95 5.39 -13.26
CA TRP A 233 5.91 6.51 -12.33
C TRP A 233 7.06 6.45 -11.32
N GLY A 234 7.30 5.30 -10.71
CA GLY A 234 8.41 5.10 -9.80
C GLY A 234 9.77 5.33 -10.46
N ALA A 235 9.94 4.83 -11.69
CA ALA A 235 11.16 5.03 -12.48
C ALA A 235 11.37 6.52 -12.82
N LEU A 236 10.31 7.21 -13.22
CA LEU A 236 10.35 8.65 -13.50
C LEU A 236 10.76 9.45 -12.26
N CYS A 237 10.12 9.19 -11.12
CA CYS A 237 10.45 9.87 -9.86
C CYS A 237 11.91 9.65 -9.45
N LEU A 238 12.42 8.42 -9.60
CA LEU A 238 13.81 8.10 -9.27
C LEU A 238 14.78 8.80 -10.21
N GLU A 239 14.52 8.83 -11.51
CA GLU A 239 15.38 9.52 -12.47
C GLU A 239 15.39 11.04 -12.24
N LEU A 240 14.24 11.66 -12.00
CA LEU A 240 14.15 13.08 -11.68
C LEU A 240 14.88 13.40 -10.36
N TRP A 241 14.78 12.51 -9.36
CA TRP A 241 15.53 12.63 -8.11
C TRP A 241 17.04 12.60 -8.35
N HIS A 242 17.52 11.67 -9.19
CA HIS A 242 18.94 11.63 -9.56
C HIS A 242 19.40 12.91 -10.26
N GLN A 243 18.60 13.42 -11.20
CA GLN A 243 18.93 14.66 -11.92
C GLN A 243 18.99 15.86 -10.97
N GLN A 244 18.11 15.90 -9.98
CA GLN A 244 18.02 17.01 -9.05
C GLN A 244 19.08 16.98 -7.95
N PHE A 245 19.45 15.80 -7.42
CA PHE A 245 20.25 15.70 -6.20
C PHE A 245 21.61 15.01 -6.37
N ILE A 246 21.80 14.29 -7.47
CA ILE A 246 23.05 13.54 -7.68
C ILE A 246 23.85 14.11 -8.85
N ASP A 247 23.18 14.55 -9.92
CA ASP A 247 23.84 15.05 -11.13
C ASP A 247 24.13 16.56 -11.11
N SER A 248 23.56 17.28 -10.14
CA SER A 248 23.72 18.74 -9.98
C SER A 248 25.06 19.13 -9.41
#